data_4ae25d9ba9bd27a1e29ee9a66fb15639
#
_entry.id   4ae25d9ba9bd27a1e29ee9a66fb15639
#
_cell.length_a   1.000
_cell.length_b   1.000
_cell.length_c   1.000
_cell.angle_alpha   90.00
_cell.angle_beta   90.00
_cell.angle_gamma   90.00
#
_symmetry.space_group_name_H-M   'P 1'
#
loop_
_entity.id
_entity.type
_entity.pdbx_description
1 polymer ?
#
loop_
_entity_poly.entity_id
_entity_poly.type
_entity_poly.pdbx_seq_one_letter_code
_entity_poly.pdbx_strand_id
1 'polypeptide(L)'
;MDTTLASLVTNKRRVSALKSLGIVTVGDALTYYPFRVTEPVPLRAIREAAPGQQMAFAAVIRDMRVVPMNARRGYRLEATVDDADFARSRRVPGSTARLTFFSYRKSYVDWVSVRLRAGTSVVVSGMPGEYMGQLQFTHPEILTVAPVPAGARAGLEGYVRGAASGNGAFAGSADPYA
;
A
#
# COMPACT_ATOMS: atom_id res chain seq x y z
N MET A 1 -3.81 -1.49 36.21
CA MET A 1 -2.82 -2.17 35.33
C MET A 1 -1.53 -1.38 35.35
N ASP A 2 -0.75 -1.53 36.37
CA ASP A 2 0.45 -0.72 36.62
C ASP A 2 1.74 -1.39 36.16
N THR A 3 1.65 -2.43 35.31
CA THR A 3 2.83 -3.09 34.76
C THR A 3 3.54 -2.15 33.81
N THR A 4 4.81 -1.88 34.09
CA THR A 4 5.62 -0.99 33.23
C THR A 4 6.00 -1.68 31.93
N LEU A 5 5.94 -0.95 30.82
CA LEU A 5 6.33 -1.47 29.51
C LEU A 5 7.80 -1.92 29.47
N ALA A 6 8.64 -1.33 30.31
CA ALA A 6 10.05 -1.71 30.41
C ALA A 6 10.27 -3.15 30.89
N SER A 7 9.32 -3.74 31.62
CA SER A 7 9.40 -5.13 32.07
C SER A 7 8.94 -6.14 31.00
N LEU A 8 8.17 -5.70 30.01
CA LEU A 8 7.60 -6.55 28.95
C LEU A 8 8.33 -6.41 27.62
N VAL A 9 8.91 -5.26 27.36
CA VAL A 9 9.58 -4.95 26.09
C VAL A 9 11.10 -4.97 26.28
N THR A 10 11.75 -5.96 25.72
CA THR A 10 13.21 -6.14 25.81
C THR A 10 14.01 -5.10 25.02
N ASN A 11 13.42 -4.47 24.02
CA ASN A 11 14.10 -3.48 23.19
C ASN A 11 14.11 -2.09 23.84
N LYS A 12 15.26 -1.70 24.41
CA LYS A 12 15.44 -0.42 25.11
C LYS A 12 15.12 0.82 24.28
N ARG A 13 15.38 0.79 22.95
CA ARG A 13 15.05 1.90 22.04
C ARG A 13 13.54 2.10 21.91
N ARG A 14 12.78 1.01 21.81
CA ARG A 14 11.32 1.08 21.77
C ARG A 14 10.74 1.59 23.06
N VAL A 15 11.26 1.13 24.19
CA VAL A 15 10.84 1.62 25.52
C VAL A 15 11.13 3.12 25.66
N SER A 16 12.28 3.59 25.20
CA SER A 16 12.63 5.01 25.23
C SER A 16 11.70 5.86 24.35
N ALA A 17 11.38 5.36 23.13
CA ALA A 17 10.45 6.04 22.23
C ALA A 17 9.03 6.12 22.82
N LEU A 18 8.54 5.06 23.47
CA LEU A 18 7.23 5.06 24.14
C LEU A 18 7.21 6.02 25.32
N LYS A 19 8.28 6.06 26.11
CA LYS A 19 8.42 7.03 27.22
C LYS A 19 8.38 8.48 26.75
N SER A 20 8.98 8.78 25.61
CA SER A 20 8.96 10.13 25.03
C SER A 20 7.57 10.58 24.61
N LEU A 21 6.67 9.62 24.35
CA LEU A 21 5.23 9.84 24.09
C LEU A 21 4.37 9.86 25.35
N GLY A 22 4.98 9.72 26.54
CA GLY A 22 4.25 9.64 27.80
C GLY A 22 3.66 8.26 28.10
N ILE A 23 4.00 7.24 27.33
CA ILE A 23 3.50 5.87 27.49
C ILE A 23 4.50 5.07 28.33
N VAL A 24 4.19 4.83 29.60
CA VAL A 24 5.09 4.15 30.55
C VAL A 24 4.55 2.79 30.96
N THR A 25 3.24 2.67 31.10
CA THR A 25 2.55 1.46 31.56
C THR A 25 1.77 0.78 30.43
N VAL A 26 1.35 -0.47 30.67
CA VAL A 26 0.43 -1.17 29.76
C VAL A 26 -0.91 -0.42 29.68
N GLY A 27 -1.39 0.14 30.79
CA GLY A 27 -2.59 0.96 30.81
C GLY A 27 -2.49 2.18 29.88
N ASP A 28 -1.35 2.90 29.91
CA ASP A 28 -1.10 4.02 29.01
C ASP A 28 -1.12 3.58 27.54
N ALA A 29 -0.50 2.46 27.23
CA ALA A 29 -0.47 1.94 25.86
C ALA A 29 -1.87 1.56 25.32
N LEU A 30 -2.71 0.99 26.16
CA LEU A 30 -4.09 0.60 25.81
C LEU A 30 -5.02 1.79 25.65
N THR A 31 -4.74 2.91 26.33
CA THR A 31 -5.54 4.13 26.27
C THR A 31 -4.95 5.20 25.35
N TYR A 32 -3.78 4.95 24.78
CA TYR A 32 -3.15 5.88 23.84
C TYR A 32 -3.89 5.89 22.51
N TYR A 33 -4.52 7.01 22.21
CA TYR A 33 -5.14 7.27 20.91
C TYR A 33 -4.21 8.15 20.08
N PRO A 34 -3.75 7.71 18.91
CA PRO A 34 -2.96 8.57 18.03
C PRO A 34 -3.81 9.79 17.61
N PHE A 35 -3.21 10.96 17.62
CA PHE A 35 -3.86 12.23 17.27
C PHE A 35 -4.34 12.32 15.80
N ARG A 36 -3.95 11.37 14.96
CA ARG A 36 -4.43 11.27 13.59
C ARG A 36 -5.49 10.17 13.50
N VAL A 37 -6.73 10.61 13.43
CA VAL A 37 -7.78 9.79 12.84
C VAL A 37 -7.54 9.89 11.33
N THR A 38 -6.94 8.87 10.74
CA THR A 38 -6.90 8.72 9.29
C THR A 38 -8.33 8.44 8.84
N GLU A 39 -8.91 9.37 8.08
CA GLU A 39 -10.17 9.09 7.40
C GLU A 39 -9.98 7.85 6.51
N PRO A 40 -10.94 6.93 6.50
CA PRO A 40 -10.86 5.78 5.63
C PRO A 40 -10.75 6.24 4.18
N VAL A 41 -9.74 5.72 3.47
CA VAL A 41 -9.54 6.03 2.06
C VAL A 41 -10.71 5.45 1.26
N PRO A 42 -11.43 6.25 0.46
CA PRO A 42 -12.58 5.77 -0.27
C PRO A 42 -12.17 4.74 -1.33
N LEU A 43 -12.95 3.67 -1.41
CA LEU A 43 -12.81 2.64 -2.42
C LEU A 43 -13.50 3.10 -3.71
N ARG A 44 -12.74 3.18 -4.80
CA ARG A 44 -13.24 3.61 -6.12
C ARG A 44 -12.63 2.74 -7.20
N ALA A 45 -13.38 2.45 -8.26
CA ALA A 45 -12.79 1.89 -9.46
C ALA A 45 -11.85 2.92 -10.13
N ILE A 46 -10.88 2.45 -10.90
CA ILE A 46 -9.93 3.34 -11.61
C ILE A 46 -10.68 4.41 -12.44
N ARG A 47 -11.78 4.02 -13.06
CA ARG A 47 -12.62 4.92 -13.85
C ARG A 47 -13.30 6.01 -13.02
N GLU A 48 -13.52 5.77 -11.74
CA GLU A 48 -14.13 6.72 -10.80
C GLU A 48 -13.08 7.66 -10.17
N ALA A 49 -11.83 7.61 -10.63
CA ALA A 49 -10.74 8.42 -10.09
C ALA A 49 -11.02 9.91 -10.29
N ALA A 50 -10.88 10.66 -9.21
CA ALA A 50 -10.93 12.10 -9.22
C ALA A 50 -9.52 12.65 -8.96
N PRO A 51 -8.94 13.45 -9.87
CA PRO A 51 -7.62 14.03 -9.68
C PRO A 51 -7.52 14.80 -8.37
N GLY A 52 -6.43 14.56 -7.62
CA GLY A 52 -6.18 15.21 -6.34
C GLY A 52 -6.95 14.63 -5.15
N GLN A 53 -7.77 13.59 -5.34
CA GLN A 53 -8.46 12.89 -4.26
C GLN A 53 -7.86 11.51 -4.05
N GLN A 54 -7.43 11.22 -2.84
CA GLN A 54 -6.92 9.92 -2.48
C GLN A 54 -8.00 8.84 -2.60
N MET A 55 -7.63 7.69 -3.16
CA MET A 55 -8.50 6.56 -3.35
C MET A 55 -7.75 5.24 -3.16
N ALA A 56 -8.52 4.17 -2.94
CA ALA A 56 -8.00 2.81 -2.96
C ALA A 56 -8.79 1.95 -3.93
N PHE A 57 -8.12 1.00 -4.55
CA PHE A 57 -8.72 0.05 -5.49
C PHE A 57 -7.98 -1.28 -5.50
N ALA A 58 -8.65 -2.32 -5.96
CA ALA A 58 -8.04 -3.61 -6.23
C ALA A 58 -7.83 -3.77 -7.74
N ALA A 59 -6.69 -4.28 -8.13
CA ALA A 59 -6.35 -4.49 -9.53
C ALA A 59 -5.39 -5.66 -9.72
N VAL A 60 -5.25 -6.09 -10.96
CA VAL A 60 -4.29 -7.13 -11.38
C VAL A 60 -3.16 -6.46 -12.15
N ILE A 61 -1.94 -6.83 -11.84
CA ILE A 61 -0.76 -6.40 -12.60
C ILE A 61 -0.80 -7.08 -13.97
N ARG A 62 -0.82 -6.29 -15.03
CA ARG A 62 -0.78 -6.80 -16.41
C ARG A 62 0.61 -6.86 -16.96
N ASP A 63 1.40 -5.84 -16.70
CA ASP A 63 2.77 -5.70 -17.15
C ASP A 63 3.59 -4.89 -16.16
N MET A 64 4.86 -5.14 -16.12
CA MET A 64 5.81 -4.40 -15.29
C MET A 64 7.15 -4.28 -16.02
N ARG A 65 7.70 -3.09 -16.02
CA ARG A 65 9.00 -2.81 -16.58
C ARG A 65 9.85 -1.90 -15.71
N VAL A 66 11.14 -2.08 -15.78
CA VAL A 66 12.14 -1.23 -15.14
C VAL A 66 12.88 -0.45 -16.21
N VAL A 67 12.88 0.86 -16.10
CA VAL A 67 13.54 1.75 -17.03
C VAL A 67 14.65 2.50 -16.31
N PRO A 68 15.93 2.38 -16.73
CA PRO A 68 16.99 3.21 -16.18
C PRO A 68 16.77 4.68 -16.61
N MET A 69 17.04 5.60 -15.69
CA MET A 69 16.92 7.04 -15.94
C MET A 69 18.29 7.62 -16.33
N ASN A 70 18.45 8.03 -17.59
CA ASN A 70 19.73 8.51 -18.11
C ASN A 70 20.12 9.90 -17.56
N ALA A 71 19.15 10.77 -17.30
CA ALA A 71 19.39 12.14 -16.84
C ALA A 71 19.68 12.23 -15.32
N ARG A 72 19.27 11.23 -14.56
CA ARG A 72 19.53 11.12 -13.11
C ARG A 72 19.86 9.67 -12.84
N ARG A 73 20.93 9.43 -12.10
CA ARG A 73 21.24 8.06 -11.65
C ARG A 73 20.04 7.50 -10.91
N GLY A 74 19.44 6.42 -11.42
CA GLY A 74 18.28 5.81 -10.80
C GLY A 74 17.47 4.98 -11.77
N TYR A 75 16.39 4.45 -11.25
CA TYR A 75 15.48 3.55 -11.97
C TYR A 75 14.04 4.04 -11.81
N ARG A 76 13.28 3.90 -12.88
CA ARG A 76 11.83 4.07 -12.89
C ARG A 76 11.19 2.71 -13.10
N LEU A 77 10.40 2.26 -12.16
CA LEU A 77 9.58 1.07 -12.30
C LEU A 77 8.16 1.50 -12.67
N GLU A 78 7.65 0.93 -13.73
CA GLU A 78 6.28 1.15 -14.22
C GLU A 78 5.53 -0.17 -14.22
N ALA A 79 4.39 -0.22 -13.54
CA ALA A 79 3.47 -1.33 -13.58
C ALA A 79 2.14 -0.88 -14.17
N THR A 80 1.63 -1.61 -15.14
CA THR A 80 0.28 -1.40 -15.68
C THR A 80 -0.68 -2.31 -14.92
N VAL A 81 -1.70 -1.74 -14.35
CA VAL A 81 -2.74 -2.44 -13.59
C VAL A 81 -4.09 -2.33 -14.27
N ASP A 82 -4.91 -3.35 -14.10
CA ASP A 82 -6.26 -3.47 -14.65
C ASP A 82 -7.21 -3.84 -13.51
N ASP A 83 -8.28 -3.07 -13.33
CA ASP A 83 -9.28 -3.28 -12.28
C ASP A 83 -10.55 -3.97 -12.78
N ALA A 84 -10.55 -4.63 -13.93
CA ALA A 84 -11.75 -5.15 -14.58
C ALA A 84 -12.65 -5.98 -13.63
N ASP A 85 -12.07 -6.84 -12.80
CA ASP A 85 -12.83 -7.65 -11.85
C ASP A 85 -13.40 -6.83 -10.69
N PHE A 86 -12.60 -5.89 -10.16
CA PHE A 86 -13.04 -4.98 -9.10
C PHE A 86 -14.11 -4.00 -9.62
N ALA A 87 -13.92 -3.43 -10.79
CA ALA A 87 -14.87 -2.53 -11.43
C ALA A 87 -16.22 -3.22 -11.69
N ARG A 88 -16.19 -4.50 -12.08
CA ARG A 88 -17.41 -5.30 -12.28
C ARG A 88 -18.22 -5.43 -10.99
N SER A 89 -17.57 -5.62 -9.84
CA SER A 89 -18.25 -5.65 -8.55
C SER A 89 -18.94 -4.33 -8.22
N ARG A 90 -18.43 -3.23 -8.75
CA ARG A 90 -18.99 -1.88 -8.61
C ARG A 90 -19.94 -1.49 -9.75
N ARG A 91 -20.22 -2.40 -10.69
CA ARG A 91 -21.09 -2.20 -11.86
C ARG A 91 -20.63 -1.08 -12.78
N VAL A 92 -19.33 -0.88 -12.89
CA VAL A 92 -18.71 0.07 -13.83
C VAL A 92 -17.74 -0.67 -14.75
N PRO A 93 -17.48 -0.15 -15.97
CA PRO A 93 -16.49 -0.72 -16.85
C PRO A 93 -15.09 -0.69 -16.24
N GLY A 94 -14.30 -1.74 -16.47
CA GLY A 94 -12.89 -1.79 -16.09
C GLY A 94 -12.05 -0.77 -16.81
N SER A 95 -10.96 -0.40 -16.18
CA SER A 95 -9.98 0.54 -16.70
C SER A 95 -8.56 0.11 -16.33
N THR A 96 -7.60 0.74 -16.96
CA THR A 96 -6.18 0.54 -16.65
C THR A 96 -5.58 1.80 -16.07
N ALA A 97 -4.59 1.64 -15.21
CA ALA A 97 -3.78 2.73 -14.69
C ALA A 97 -2.31 2.33 -14.66
N ARG A 98 -1.45 3.30 -14.53
CA ARG A 98 -0.01 3.11 -14.36
C ARG A 98 0.39 3.39 -12.93
N LEU A 99 1.12 2.46 -12.32
CA LEU A 99 1.80 2.67 -11.05
C LEU A 99 3.27 2.99 -11.37
N THR A 100 3.79 4.08 -10.85
CA THR A 100 5.16 4.52 -11.12
C THR A 100 5.92 4.69 -9.81
N PHE A 101 7.09 4.07 -9.75
CA PHE A 101 8.01 4.16 -8.62
C PHE A 101 9.38 4.63 -9.12
N PHE A 102 10.00 5.53 -8.39
CA PHE A 102 11.36 5.99 -8.65
C PHE A 102 12.27 5.56 -7.50
N SER A 103 13.45 5.04 -7.81
CA SER A 103 14.45 4.72 -6.80
C SER A 103 15.85 4.83 -7.37
N TYR A 104 16.77 5.30 -6.54
CA TYR A 104 18.21 5.27 -6.84
C TYR A 104 18.83 3.91 -6.49
N ARG A 105 18.15 3.08 -5.71
CA ARG A 105 18.63 1.79 -5.25
C ARG A 105 18.10 0.65 -6.13
N LYS A 106 19.00 -0.04 -6.80
CA LYS A 106 18.64 -1.20 -7.63
C LYS A 106 17.99 -2.30 -6.80
N SER A 107 18.45 -2.53 -5.58
CA SER A 107 17.90 -3.54 -4.67
C SER A 107 16.42 -3.32 -4.34
N TYR A 108 16.01 -2.06 -4.15
CA TYR A 108 14.61 -1.71 -3.95
C TYR A 108 13.77 -2.03 -5.20
N VAL A 109 14.28 -1.67 -6.36
CA VAL A 109 13.61 -1.94 -7.64
C VAL A 109 13.46 -3.43 -7.88
N ASP A 110 14.51 -4.21 -7.63
CA ASP A 110 14.47 -5.67 -7.76
C ASP A 110 13.45 -6.28 -6.79
N TRP A 111 13.40 -5.80 -5.55
CA TRP A 111 12.42 -6.24 -4.55
C TRP A 111 10.97 -5.94 -4.96
N VAL A 112 10.68 -4.71 -5.42
CA VAL A 112 9.34 -4.34 -5.91
C VAL A 112 8.99 -5.15 -7.15
N SER A 113 9.94 -5.37 -8.06
CA SER A 113 9.76 -6.15 -9.29
C SER A 113 9.29 -7.58 -9.01
N VAL A 114 9.84 -8.20 -7.98
CA VAL A 114 9.45 -9.55 -7.58
C VAL A 114 8.02 -9.56 -7.02
N ARG A 115 7.63 -8.54 -6.29
CA ARG A 115 6.29 -8.44 -5.66
C ARG A 115 5.20 -8.08 -6.67
N LEU A 116 5.50 -7.24 -7.64
CA LEU A 116 4.54 -6.74 -8.63
C LEU A 116 4.62 -7.50 -9.95
N ARG A 117 4.74 -8.82 -9.89
CA ARG A 117 4.74 -9.65 -11.10
C ARG A 117 3.40 -9.60 -11.84
N ALA A 118 3.46 -9.73 -13.16
CA ALA A 118 2.27 -9.90 -13.99
C ALA A 118 1.40 -11.06 -13.47
N GLY A 119 0.09 -10.85 -13.41
CA GLY A 119 -0.88 -11.79 -12.86
C GLY A 119 -1.11 -11.69 -11.35
N THR A 120 -0.35 -10.86 -10.63
CA THR A 120 -0.53 -10.63 -9.20
C THR A 120 -1.69 -9.66 -8.94
N SER A 121 -2.56 -9.98 -7.98
CA SER A 121 -3.56 -9.04 -7.48
C SER A 121 -2.96 -8.13 -6.42
N VAL A 122 -3.27 -6.85 -6.53
CA VAL A 122 -2.81 -5.82 -5.58
C VAL A 122 -3.97 -4.97 -5.12
N VAL A 123 -3.88 -4.50 -3.88
CA VAL A 123 -4.72 -3.41 -3.38
C VAL A 123 -3.83 -2.19 -3.25
N VAL A 124 -4.19 -1.14 -3.92
CA VAL A 124 -3.40 0.08 -4.09
C VAL A 124 -4.14 1.24 -3.47
N SER A 125 -3.44 2.08 -2.73
CA SER A 125 -3.93 3.35 -2.24
C SER A 125 -3.02 4.48 -2.73
N GLY A 126 -3.60 5.54 -3.23
CA GLY A 126 -2.83 6.67 -3.71
C GLY A 126 -3.69 7.79 -4.25
N MET A 127 -3.02 8.84 -4.65
CA MET A 127 -3.63 10.00 -5.29
C MET A 127 -3.49 9.86 -6.81
N PRO A 128 -4.58 9.84 -7.57
CA PRO A 128 -4.52 9.77 -9.02
C PRO A 128 -3.97 11.08 -9.60
N GLY A 129 -3.11 10.94 -10.57
CA GLY A 129 -2.64 12.00 -11.44
C GLY A 129 -2.83 11.60 -12.89
N GLU A 130 -2.56 12.50 -13.80
CA GLU A 130 -2.55 12.24 -15.23
C GLU A 130 -1.17 12.51 -15.81
N TYR A 131 -0.70 11.61 -16.64
CA TYR A 131 0.54 11.77 -17.38
C TYR A 131 0.37 11.21 -18.80
N MET A 132 0.58 12.06 -19.80
CA MET A 132 0.44 11.71 -21.23
C MET A 132 -0.92 11.05 -21.55
N GLY A 133 -2.01 11.57 -21.01
CA GLY A 133 -3.36 11.06 -21.23
C GLY A 133 -3.69 9.75 -20.54
N GLN A 134 -2.80 9.26 -19.67
CA GLN A 134 -3.03 8.07 -18.85
C GLN A 134 -3.12 8.39 -17.36
N LEU A 135 -4.03 7.73 -16.69
CA LEU A 135 -4.11 7.79 -15.24
C LEU A 135 -2.88 7.14 -14.63
N GLN A 136 -2.21 7.86 -13.75
CA GLN A 136 -0.97 7.43 -13.10
C GLN A 136 -1.03 7.66 -11.60
N PHE A 137 -0.51 6.69 -10.86
CA PHE A 137 -0.25 6.79 -9.42
C PHE A 137 1.26 6.79 -9.20
N THR A 138 1.79 7.89 -8.69
CA THR A 138 3.23 8.01 -8.40
C THR A 138 3.47 7.65 -6.94
N HIS A 139 4.35 6.70 -6.69
CA HIS A 139 4.64 6.15 -5.36
C HIS A 139 3.38 5.79 -4.58
N PRO A 140 2.44 5.02 -5.16
CA PRO A 140 1.27 4.60 -4.42
C PRO A 140 1.67 3.64 -3.30
N GLU A 141 0.84 3.56 -2.28
CA GLU A 141 0.96 2.57 -1.24
C GLU A 141 0.36 1.24 -1.71
N ILE A 142 1.14 0.16 -1.65
CA ILE A 142 0.66 -1.18 -1.93
C ILE A 142 0.24 -1.82 -0.60
N LEU A 143 -1.06 -1.87 -0.37
CA LEU A 143 -1.63 -2.36 0.89
C LEU A 143 -1.57 -3.88 0.99
N THR A 144 -1.80 -4.57 -0.12
CA THR A 144 -1.82 -6.04 -0.19
C THR A 144 -1.32 -6.51 -1.53
N VAL A 145 -0.59 -7.61 -1.52
CA VAL A 145 -0.13 -8.34 -2.72
C VAL A 145 -0.55 -9.79 -2.55
N ALA A 146 -1.41 -10.29 -3.42
CA ALA A 146 -1.83 -11.68 -3.40
C ALA A 146 -1.76 -12.28 -4.81
N PRO A 147 -1.22 -13.50 -4.96
CA PRO A 147 -1.39 -14.24 -6.19
C PRO A 147 -2.90 -14.49 -6.38
N VAL A 148 -3.42 -14.30 -7.58
CA VAL A 148 -4.82 -14.63 -7.90
C VAL A 148 -4.92 -16.14 -8.00
N PRO A 149 -5.58 -16.84 -7.07
CA PRO A 149 -5.92 -18.23 -7.30
C PRO A 149 -6.95 -18.27 -8.44
N ALA A 150 -6.74 -19.16 -9.38
CA ALA A 150 -7.69 -19.42 -10.43
C ALA A 150 -9.06 -19.76 -9.80
N GLY A 151 -10.02 -18.81 -9.87
CA GLY A 151 -11.37 -18.97 -9.31
C GLY A 151 -11.74 -18.09 -8.10
N ALA A 152 -10.82 -17.35 -7.50
CA ALA A 152 -11.08 -16.53 -6.31
C ALA A 152 -11.63 -15.12 -6.65
N ARG A 153 -12.82 -15.06 -7.25
CA ARG A 153 -13.49 -13.77 -7.53
C ARG A 153 -14.16 -13.14 -6.30
N ALA A 154 -14.39 -13.90 -5.23
CA ALA A 154 -15.11 -13.45 -4.04
C ALA A 154 -14.20 -12.90 -2.90
N GLY A 155 -12.89 -13.13 -2.95
CA GLY A 155 -11.97 -12.76 -1.86
C GLY A 155 -11.47 -11.32 -1.88
N LEU A 156 -11.51 -10.66 -3.04
CA LEU A 156 -10.95 -9.30 -3.20
C LEU A 156 -11.72 -8.24 -2.41
N GLU A 157 -13.03 -8.37 -2.28
CA GLU A 157 -13.83 -7.42 -1.50
C GLU A 157 -13.48 -7.46 0.00
N GLY A 158 -13.18 -8.63 0.53
CA GLY A 158 -12.75 -8.78 1.92
C GLY A 158 -11.40 -8.13 2.19
N TYR A 159 -10.44 -8.27 1.26
CA TYR A 159 -9.12 -7.65 1.36
C TYR A 159 -9.21 -6.13 1.26
N VAL A 160 -10.02 -5.61 0.35
CA VAL A 160 -10.20 -4.18 0.17
C VAL A 160 -10.88 -3.55 1.39
N ARG A 161 -11.87 -4.20 1.98
CA ARG A 161 -12.49 -3.76 3.24
C ARG A 161 -11.52 -3.78 4.42
N GLY A 162 -10.72 -4.83 4.54
CA GLY A 162 -9.69 -4.94 5.57
C GLY A 162 -8.63 -3.84 5.49
N ALA A 163 -8.18 -3.52 4.29
CA ALA A 163 -7.22 -2.44 4.04
C ALA A 163 -7.81 -1.06 4.34
N ALA A 164 -9.08 -0.82 3.99
CA ALA A 164 -9.78 0.43 4.26
C ALA A 164 -10.05 0.65 5.75
N SER A 165 -10.16 -0.43 6.55
CA SER A 165 -10.36 -0.34 7.99
C SER A 165 -9.08 -0.09 8.81
N GLY A 166 -7.94 0.06 8.15
CA GLY A 166 -6.66 0.35 8.82
C GLY A 166 -6.05 -0.82 9.60
N ASN A 167 -6.71 -1.99 9.62
CA ASN A 167 -6.22 -3.19 10.29
C ASN A 167 -5.34 -4.09 9.41
N GLY A 168 -5.09 -3.69 8.18
CA GLY A 168 -4.12 -4.31 7.31
C GLY A 168 -2.71 -3.75 7.53
N ALA A 169 -2.28 -3.68 8.79
CA ALA A 169 -0.88 -3.43 9.05
C ALA A 169 -0.08 -4.44 8.24
N PHE A 170 0.86 -3.97 7.48
CA PHE A 170 1.95 -4.74 6.89
C PHE A 170 2.76 -5.37 8.04
N ALA A 171 2.11 -6.29 8.77
CA ALA A 171 2.77 -7.09 9.78
C ALA A 171 3.68 -8.06 9.04
N GLY A 172 4.94 -7.69 8.90
CA GLY A 172 5.96 -8.58 8.40
C GLY A 172 6.79 -8.12 7.23
N SER A 173 6.67 -6.88 6.77
CA SER A 173 7.74 -6.28 6.01
C SER A 173 8.79 -5.80 7.00
N ALA A 174 9.68 -6.68 7.42
CA ALA A 174 10.96 -6.20 7.88
C ALA A 174 11.49 -5.31 6.75
N ASP A 175 11.60 -4.03 7.01
CA ASP A 175 12.31 -3.12 6.12
C ASP A 175 13.71 -3.71 5.95
N PRO A 176 14.09 -4.21 4.78
CA PRO A 176 15.42 -4.80 4.60
C PRO A 176 16.54 -3.76 4.76
N TYR A 177 16.18 -2.53 5.12
CA TYR A 177 17.08 -1.38 5.26
C TYR A 177 16.96 -0.67 6.62
N ALA A 178 16.19 -1.24 7.55
CA ALA A 178 16.19 -0.77 8.93
C ALA A 178 17.41 -1.30 9.70
#